data_fcc1b7f281da22e0aa22e63b5d3333e9
#
_entry.id   fcc1b7f281da22e0aa22e63b5d3333e9
#
_cell.length_a   1.000
_cell.length_b   1.000
_cell.length_c   1.000
_cell.angle_alpha   90.00
_cell.angle_beta   90.00
_cell.angle_gamma   90.00
#
_symmetry.space_group_name_H-M   'P 1'
#
loop_
_entity.id
_entity.type
_entity.pdbx_description
1 polymer ?
#
loop_
_entity_poly.entity_id
_entity_poly.type
_entity_poly.pdbx_seq_one_letter_code
_entity_poly.pdbx_strand_id
1 'polypeptide(L)'
;MSETPEEPTTSGLAEPTPPPDAVVQPPLPATSARAQGPVGKWRGILFVIVLSIVTLGIYHLYWYYKTFEEMKRHTGNGIGGILGLLIAIIFNPINWFVTPSEIGNMYRGDGREAPMTGWTGLWILLPLVGWFVWTIKTQGALNRYWESKAGSS
;
A
#
# COMPACT_ATOMS: atom_id res chain seq x y z
N MET A 1 48.16 -39.34 -61.86
CA MET A 1 47.84 -37.93 -62.01
C MET A 1 46.40 -37.79 -61.72
N SER A 2 46.08 -37.40 -60.46
CA SER A 2 44.75 -36.96 -60.06
C SER A 2 44.94 -36.23 -58.75
N GLU A 3 44.97 -34.95 -58.78
CA GLU A 3 45.06 -34.08 -57.62
C GLU A 3 43.69 -34.00 -56.95
N THR A 4 43.68 -34.23 -55.63
CA THR A 4 42.54 -34.00 -54.75
C THR A 4 42.52 -32.52 -54.32
N PRO A 5 41.44 -31.81 -54.42
CA PRO A 5 41.36 -30.46 -53.86
C PRO A 5 41.13 -30.52 -52.34
N GLU A 6 41.91 -29.73 -51.65
CA GLU A 6 41.84 -29.49 -50.21
C GLU A 6 40.54 -28.70 -49.83
N GLU A 7 39.91 -29.13 -48.80
CA GLU A 7 38.73 -28.52 -48.16
C GLU A 7 39.21 -27.29 -47.34
N PRO A 8 38.54 -26.11 -47.42
CA PRO A 8 38.90 -24.97 -46.59
C PRO A 8 38.39 -25.13 -45.17
N THR A 9 39.30 -25.17 -44.23
CA THR A 9 39.06 -25.13 -42.81
C THR A 9 38.23 -23.92 -42.40
N THR A 10 37.00 -24.16 -41.93
CA THR A 10 36.16 -23.15 -41.31
C THR A 10 36.79 -22.66 -40.04
N SER A 11 37.32 -21.44 -40.10
CA SER A 11 37.82 -20.68 -38.95
C SER A 11 36.70 -20.53 -37.92
N GLY A 12 36.91 -21.08 -36.70
CA GLY A 12 36.02 -20.92 -35.58
C GLY A 12 35.80 -19.45 -35.23
N LEU A 13 34.57 -19.00 -35.38
CA LEU A 13 34.14 -17.74 -34.79
C LEU A 13 34.20 -17.90 -33.26
N ALA A 14 35.23 -17.31 -32.69
CA ALA A 14 35.30 -17.17 -31.24
C ALA A 14 34.10 -16.34 -30.77
N GLU A 15 33.27 -16.96 -29.99
CA GLU A 15 32.18 -16.32 -29.27
C GLU A 15 32.78 -15.19 -28.39
N PRO A 16 32.27 -13.95 -28.46
CA PRO A 16 32.82 -12.85 -27.67
C PRO A 16 32.60 -13.15 -26.20
N THR A 17 33.72 -13.36 -25.50
CA THR A 17 33.74 -13.45 -24.04
C THR A 17 33.15 -12.16 -23.44
N PRO A 18 32.14 -12.22 -22.59
CA PRO A 18 31.61 -11.02 -21.93
C PRO A 18 32.70 -10.37 -21.06
N PRO A 19 32.74 -9.04 -20.96
CA PRO A 19 33.75 -8.34 -20.19
C PRO A 19 33.70 -8.77 -18.71
N PRO A 20 34.86 -8.87 -18.03
CA PRO A 20 34.96 -9.40 -16.66
C PRO A 20 34.27 -8.55 -15.59
N ASP A 21 33.75 -7.38 -15.92
CA ASP A 21 33.10 -6.45 -15.01
C ASP A 21 31.56 -6.36 -15.19
N ALA A 22 30.94 -7.36 -15.83
CA ALA A 22 29.50 -7.47 -15.78
C ALA A 22 29.09 -7.79 -14.31
N VAL A 23 28.92 -6.74 -13.51
CA VAL A 23 28.29 -6.83 -12.19
C VAL A 23 26.93 -7.47 -12.42
N VAL A 24 26.83 -8.77 -12.10
CA VAL A 24 25.56 -9.46 -12.02
C VAL A 24 24.77 -8.77 -10.93
N GLN A 25 23.97 -7.78 -11.30
CA GLN A 25 23.04 -7.17 -10.36
C GLN A 25 22.14 -8.31 -9.85
N PRO A 26 22.05 -8.46 -8.51
CA PRO A 26 21.08 -9.40 -7.96
C PRO A 26 19.71 -9.07 -8.58
N PRO A 27 18.88 -10.06 -8.92
CA PRO A 27 17.54 -9.81 -9.42
C PRO A 27 16.88 -8.83 -8.45
N LEU A 28 16.45 -7.67 -8.97
CA LEU A 28 15.66 -6.72 -8.20
C LEU A 28 14.56 -7.52 -7.51
N PRO A 29 14.33 -7.35 -6.20
CA PRO A 29 13.28 -8.05 -5.52
C PRO A 29 12.00 -7.87 -6.33
N ALA A 30 11.35 -8.99 -6.67
CA ALA A 30 10.16 -9.02 -7.49
C ALA A 30 9.24 -7.90 -7.02
N THR A 31 8.98 -6.95 -7.90
CA THR A 31 8.13 -5.78 -7.69
C THR A 31 6.94 -6.23 -6.87
N SER A 32 6.83 -5.75 -5.64
CA SER A 32 5.78 -6.11 -4.69
C SER A 32 4.47 -6.22 -5.45
N ALA A 33 3.83 -7.39 -5.41
CA ALA A 33 2.64 -7.66 -6.20
C ALA A 33 1.68 -6.48 -6.02
N ARG A 34 1.46 -5.72 -7.10
CA ARG A 34 0.56 -4.57 -7.10
C ARG A 34 -0.74 -5.01 -6.47
N ALA A 35 -1.19 -4.27 -5.46
CA ALA A 35 -2.49 -4.51 -4.85
C ALA A 35 -3.56 -4.65 -5.95
N GLN A 36 -4.15 -5.84 -6.09
CA GLN A 36 -5.04 -6.20 -7.22
C GLN A 36 -6.48 -6.43 -6.77
N GLY A 37 -6.76 -6.22 -5.49
CA GLY A 37 -8.09 -6.38 -4.93
C GLY A 37 -9.06 -5.25 -5.28
N PRO A 38 -10.35 -5.39 -4.94
CA PRO A 38 -11.36 -4.38 -5.21
C PRO A 38 -11.00 -3.04 -4.56
N VAL A 39 -11.29 -1.96 -5.27
CA VAL A 39 -11.06 -0.60 -4.79
C VAL A 39 -12.02 -0.30 -3.64
N GLY A 40 -11.53 0.33 -2.58
CA GLY A 40 -12.33 0.72 -1.43
C GLY A 40 -13.24 1.92 -1.73
N LYS A 41 -14.13 2.23 -0.79
CA LYS A 41 -15.13 3.29 -0.96
C LYS A 41 -14.58 4.67 -0.58
N TRP A 42 -14.77 5.64 -1.47
CA TRP A 42 -14.66 7.05 -1.13
C TRP A 42 -15.74 7.46 -0.12
N ARG A 43 -15.37 8.25 0.88
CA ARG A 43 -16.30 8.76 1.91
C ARG A 43 -16.04 10.22 2.17
N GLY A 44 -17.10 11.03 2.19
CA GLY A 44 -17.00 12.43 2.55
C GLY A 44 -16.46 12.59 3.98
N ILE A 45 -15.42 13.40 4.15
CA ILE A 45 -14.79 13.62 5.47
C ILE A 45 -15.82 14.18 6.46
N LEU A 46 -16.58 15.20 6.04
CA LEU A 46 -17.60 15.82 6.88
C LEU A 46 -18.70 14.81 7.27
N PHE A 47 -19.09 13.92 6.34
CA PHE A 47 -20.06 12.86 6.60
C PHE A 47 -19.56 11.91 7.71
N VAL A 48 -18.30 11.49 7.65
CA VAL A 48 -17.69 10.62 8.68
C VAL A 48 -17.70 11.32 10.04
N ILE A 49 -17.30 12.60 10.08
CA ILE A 49 -17.26 13.39 11.31
C ILE A 49 -18.66 13.55 11.92
N VAL A 50 -19.60 14.09 11.14
CA VAL A 50 -20.97 14.37 11.60
C VAL A 50 -21.65 13.08 12.07
N LEU A 51 -21.56 12.03 11.28
CA LEU A 51 -22.21 10.78 11.63
C LEU A 51 -21.58 10.11 12.85
N SER A 52 -20.26 10.25 13.04
CA SER A 52 -19.59 9.78 14.27
C SER A 52 -20.06 10.53 15.50
N ILE A 53 -20.28 11.85 15.41
CA ILE A 53 -20.79 12.66 16.53
C ILE A 53 -22.25 12.30 16.82
N VAL A 54 -23.11 12.28 15.79
CA VAL A 54 -24.56 12.01 15.94
C VAL A 54 -24.81 10.62 16.53
N THR A 55 -24.00 9.63 16.15
CA THR A 55 -24.12 8.26 16.66
C THR A 55 -23.28 7.98 17.91
N LEU A 56 -22.76 9.03 18.59
CA LEU A 56 -21.92 8.91 19.78
C LEU A 56 -20.74 7.93 19.59
N GLY A 57 -20.14 7.93 18.38
CA GLY A 57 -19.00 7.09 18.06
C GLY A 57 -19.33 5.70 17.49
N ILE A 58 -20.59 5.24 17.50
CA ILE A 58 -20.97 3.93 16.95
C ILE A 58 -20.62 3.86 15.46
N TYR A 59 -20.87 4.93 14.72
CA TYR A 59 -20.45 4.99 13.31
C TYR A 59 -18.94 4.85 13.13
N HIS A 60 -18.15 5.35 14.08
CA HIS A 60 -16.69 5.25 14.00
C HIS A 60 -16.20 3.79 14.12
N LEU A 61 -16.87 2.96 14.93
CA LEU A 61 -16.60 1.52 14.98
C LEU A 61 -16.90 0.84 13.64
N TYR A 62 -18.04 1.16 13.03
CA TYR A 62 -18.37 0.69 11.69
C TYR A 62 -17.34 1.17 10.66
N TRP A 63 -16.89 2.41 10.77
CA TRP A 63 -15.88 3.00 9.91
C TRP A 63 -14.54 2.26 10.01
N TYR A 64 -14.08 1.92 11.22
CA TYR A 64 -12.88 1.09 11.42
C TYR A 64 -13.03 -0.26 10.74
N TYR A 65 -14.13 -0.97 11.01
CA TYR A 65 -14.37 -2.27 10.38
C TYR A 65 -14.27 -2.18 8.85
N LYS A 66 -14.99 -1.25 8.24
CA LYS A 66 -15.03 -1.09 6.79
C LYS A 66 -13.68 -0.68 6.22
N THR A 67 -13.00 0.25 6.84
CA THR A 67 -11.71 0.77 6.38
C THR A 67 -10.64 -0.33 6.39
N PHE A 68 -10.50 -1.06 7.49
CA PHE A 68 -9.54 -2.16 7.57
C PHE A 68 -9.89 -3.33 6.65
N GLU A 69 -11.17 -3.62 6.47
CA GLU A 69 -11.61 -4.66 5.55
C GLU A 69 -11.33 -4.28 4.09
N GLU A 70 -11.59 -3.05 3.71
CA GLU A 70 -11.31 -2.55 2.36
C GLU A 70 -9.80 -2.55 2.09
N MET A 71 -8.97 -2.08 3.03
CA MET A 71 -7.52 -2.11 2.92
C MET A 71 -7.01 -3.55 2.73
N LYS A 72 -7.46 -4.49 3.56
CA LYS A 72 -7.05 -5.89 3.47
C LYS A 72 -7.48 -6.55 2.16
N ARG A 73 -8.70 -6.32 1.71
CA ARG A 73 -9.19 -6.88 0.44
C ARG A 73 -8.43 -6.34 -0.76
N HIS A 74 -8.01 -5.08 -0.71
CA HIS A 74 -7.28 -4.44 -1.78
C HIS A 74 -5.82 -4.90 -1.85
N THR A 75 -5.13 -4.90 -0.72
CA THR A 75 -3.68 -5.19 -0.64
C THR A 75 -3.35 -6.68 -0.44
N GLY A 76 -4.32 -7.48 0.03
CA GLY A 76 -4.08 -8.84 0.51
C GLY A 76 -3.40 -8.90 1.89
N ASN A 77 -3.01 -7.75 2.46
CA ASN A 77 -2.28 -7.62 3.72
C ASN A 77 -3.02 -6.70 4.69
N GLY A 78 -2.58 -6.69 5.96
CA GLY A 78 -3.17 -5.86 7.00
C GLY A 78 -4.06 -6.65 7.97
N ILE A 79 -4.49 -5.99 9.05
CA ILE A 79 -5.21 -6.66 10.14
C ILE A 79 -6.65 -7.06 9.77
N GLY A 80 -7.27 -6.37 8.82
CA GLY A 80 -8.65 -6.62 8.38
C GLY A 80 -9.71 -6.07 9.32
N GLY A 81 -10.96 -6.07 8.86
CA GLY A 81 -12.07 -5.41 9.52
C GLY A 81 -12.39 -5.96 10.90
N ILE A 82 -12.43 -7.29 11.06
CA ILE A 82 -12.79 -7.92 12.34
C ILE A 82 -11.77 -7.56 13.43
N LEU A 83 -10.47 -7.71 13.14
CA LEU A 83 -9.44 -7.41 14.13
C LEU A 83 -9.37 -5.90 14.42
N GLY A 84 -9.51 -5.05 13.39
CA GLY A 84 -9.61 -3.59 13.57
C GLY A 84 -10.79 -3.18 14.45
N LEU A 85 -11.94 -3.84 14.30
CA LEU A 85 -13.11 -3.62 15.14
C LEU A 85 -12.88 -4.09 16.58
N LEU A 86 -12.30 -5.27 16.79
CA LEU A 86 -11.96 -5.77 18.12
C LEU A 86 -11.01 -4.84 18.86
N ILE A 87 -9.97 -4.35 18.17
CA ILE A 87 -9.04 -3.37 18.75
C ILE A 87 -9.80 -2.08 19.09
N ALA A 88 -10.73 -1.63 18.25
CA ALA A 88 -11.53 -0.43 18.52
C ALA A 88 -12.41 -0.56 19.76
N ILE A 89 -12.95 -1.75 20.02
CA ILE A 89 -13.82 -2.01 21.19
C ILE A 89 -12.98 -2.17 22.47
N ILE A 90 -11.88 -2.91 22.41
CA ILE A 90 -11.08 -3.27 23.59
C ILE A 90 -10.11 -2.13 23.96
N PHE A 91 -9.42 -1.58 22.97
CA PHE A 91 -8.41 -0.55 23.20
C PHE A 91 -8.29 0.41 22.00
N ASN A 92 -9.30 1.24 21.82
CA ASN A 92 -9.40 2.20 20.70
C ASN A 92 -8.13 3.05 20.44
N PRO A 93 -7.35 3.51 21.46
CA PRO A 93 -6.13 4.28 21.21
C PRO A 93 -5.11 3.61 20.28
N ILE A 94 -5.05 2.29 20.24
CA ILE A 94 -4.16 1.58 19.31
C ILE A 94 -4.53 1.90 17.86
N ASN A 95 -5.82 1.97 17.53
CA ASN A 95 -6.28 2.26 16.18
C ASN A 95 -5.86 3.64 15.68
N TRP A 96 -5.62 4.60 16.57
CA TRP A 96 -5.12 5.92 16.19
C TRP A 96 -3.74 5.87 15.55
N PHE A 97 -2.94 4.86 15.88
CA PHE A 97 -1.61 4.62 15.31
C PHE A 97 -1.64 3.58 14.19
N VAL A 98 -2.43 2.52 14.35
CA VAL A 98 -2.50 1.42 13.38
C VAL A 98 -3.14 1.89 12.07
N THR A 99 -4.24 2.63 12.11
CA THR A 99 -4.93 3.10 10.90
C THR A 99 -4.03 3.95 9.99
N PRO A 100 -3.34 5.02 10.47
CA PRO A 100 -2.41 5.76 9.63
C PRO A 100 -1.22 4.94 9.14
N SER A 101 -0.77 3.96 9.94
CA SER A 101 0.31 3.06 9.56
C SER A 101 -0.09 2.16 8.40
N GLU A 102 -1.26 1.53 8.46
CA GLU A 102 -1.82 0.69 7.39
C GLU A 102 -1.99 1.49 6.10
N ILE A 103 -2.56 2.69 6.18
CA ILE A 103 -2.70 3.58 5.02
C ILE A 103 -1.32 3.90 4.42
N GLY A 104 -0.34 4.24 5.26
CA GLY A 104 1.03 4.48 4.81
C GLY A 104 1.65 3.26 4.12
N ASN A 105 1.36 2.05 4.61
CA ASN A 105 1.81 0.80 4.01
C ASN A 105 1.20 0.58 2.61
N MET A 106 -0.08 0.92 2.42
CA MET A 106 -0.74 0.84 1.11
C MET A 106 -0.04 1.71 0.06
N TYR A 107 0.29 2.97 0.41
CA TYR A 107 1.02 3.86 -0.48
C TYR A 107 2.42 3.32 -0.81
N ARG A 108 3.16 2.83 0.19
CA ARG A 108 4.49 2.22 -0.01
C ARG A 108 4.41 0.96 -0.88
N GLY A 109 3.39 0.13 -0.71
CA GLY A 109 3.15 -1.04 -1.54
C GLY A 109 2.96 -0.71 -3.02
N ASP A 110 2.47 0.48 -3.33
CA ASP A 110 2.34 1.01 -4.69
C ASP A 110 3.61 1.73 -5.19
N GLY A 111 4.71 1.72 -4.42
CA GLY A 111 5.92 2.49 -4.73
C GLY A 111 5.75 4.01 -4.59
N ARG A 112 4.75 4.46 -3.84
CA ARG A 112 4.44 5.88 -3.61
C ARG A 112 4.91 6.32 -2.23
N GLU A 113 5.25 7.60 -2.11
CA GLU A 113 5.55 8.19 -0.81
C GLU A 113 4.31 8.16 0.11
N ALA A 114 4.52 7.69 1.35
CA ALA A 114 3.44 7.60 2.33
C ALA A 114 3.11 8.99 2.90
N PRO A 115 1.87 9.50 2.73
CA PRO A 115 1.48 10.82 3.23
C PRO A 115 1.34 10.86 4.75
N MET A 116 1.38 9.70 5.40
CA MET A 116 1.25 9.55 6.84
C MET A 116 1.90 8.25 7.34
N THR A 117 2.14 8.23 8.65
CA THR A 117 2.71 7.07 9.35
C THR A 117 1.94 6.88 10.66
N GLY A 118 2.29 5.84 11.43
CA GLY A 118 1.75 5.63 12.77
C GLY A 118 1.88 6.87 13.69
N TRP A 119 2.94 7.68 13.53
CA TRP A 119 3.13 8.92 14.28
C TRP A 119 2.03 9.96 14.07
N THR A 120 1.25 9.87 13.00
CA THR A 120 0.03 10.68 12.81
C THR A 120 -0.97 10.47 13.94
N GLY A 121 -0.93 9.33 14.63
CA GLY A 121 -1.73 9.08 15.84
C GLY A 121 -1.48 10.05 16.99
N LEU A 122 -0.30 10.69 17.05
CA LEU A 122 0.00 11.67 18.12
C LEU A 122 -0.90 12.90 18.10
N TRP A 123 -1.54 13.22 16.98
CA TRP A 123 -2.51 14.31 16.91
C TRP A 123 -3.65 14.14 17.91
N ILE A 124 -3.99 12.89 18.28
CA ILE A 124 -5.06 12.62 19.23
C ILE A 124 -4.75 13.14 20.66
N LEU A 125 -3.47 13.40 20.96
CA LEU A 125 -3.07 13.98 22.25
C LEU A 125 -3.52 15.44 22.42
N LEU A 126 -3.92 16.10 21.33
CA LEU A 126 -4.55 17.41 21.39
C LEU A 126 -6.05 17.24 21.62
N PRO A 127 -6.58 17.50 22.81
CA PRO A 127 -7.99 17.27 23.10
C PRO A 127 -8.88 18.07 22.14
N LEU A 128 -10.00 17.46 21.71
CA LEU A 128 -10.97 17.94 20.74
C LEU A 128 -10.40 18.18 19.33
N VAL A 129 -9.41 19.05 19.17
CA VAL A 129 -8.82 19.41 17.88
C VAL A 129 -8.11 18.22 17.24
N GLY A 130 -7.39 17.42 18.02
CA GLY A 130 -6.59 16.33 17.53
C GLY A 130 -7.44 15.23 16.85
N TRP A 131 -8.60 14.91 17.39
CA TRP A 131 -9.52 13.96 16.79
C TRP A 131 -10.02 14.43 15.39
N PHE A 132 -10.38 15.71 15.25
CA PHE A 132 -10.77 16.28 13.97
C PHE A 132 -9.61 16.23 12.96
N VAL A 133 -8.42 16.71 13.36
CA VAL A 133 -7.24 16.70 12.50
C VAL A 133 -6.87 15.28 12.08
N TRP A 134 -6.88 14.33 13.00
CA TRP A 134 -6.61 12.93 12.73
C TRP A 134 -7.61 12.36 11.71
N THR A 135 -8.91 12.58 11.92
CA THR A 135 -9.97 12.09 11.03
C THR A 135 -9.85 12.70 9.63
N ILE A 136 -9.61 14.01 9.54
CA ILE A 136 -9.44 14.71 8.25
C ILE A 136 -8.24 14.16 7.48
N LYS A 137 -7.08 14.03 8.15
CA LYS A 137 -5.86 13.49 7.52
C LYS A 137 -6.04 12.05 7.06
N THR A 138 -6.57 11.19 7.93
CA THR A 138 -6.73 9.76 7.68
C THR A 138 -7.72 9.50 6.56
N GLN A 139 -8.94 10.07 6.67
CA GLN A 139 -9.95 9.91 5.62
C GLN A 139 -9.53 10.59 4.31
N GLY A 140 -8.89 11.73 4.38
CA GLY A 140 -8.38 12.42 3.19
C GLY A 140 -7.30 11.61 2.46
N ALA A 141 -6.40 10.93 3.18
CA ALA A 141 -5.40 10.07 2.55
C ALA A 141 -6.04 8.82 1.93
N LEU A 142 -7.01 8.19 2.61
CA LEU A 142 -7.79 7.08 2.06
C LEU A 142 -8.51 7.48 0.77
N ASN A 143 -9.21 8.60 0.77
CA ASN A 143 -9.96 9.06 -0.40
C ASN A 143 -9.02 9.28 -1.60
N ARG A 144 -7.89 9.98 -1.41
CA ARG A 144 -6.89 10.18 -2.47
C ARG A 144 -6.32 8.85 -2.99
N TYR A 145 -6.14 7.88 -2.11
CA TYR A 145 -5.69 6.56 -2.53
C TYR A 145 -6.74 5.88 -3.42
N TRP A 146 -8.00 5.83 -2.97
CA TRP A 146 -9.07 5.19 -3.73
C TRP A 146 -9.38 5.90 -5.06
N GLU A 147 -9.32 7.24 -5.08
CA GLU A 147 -9.46 8.02 -6.33
C GLU A 147 -8.35 7.67 -7.33
N SER A 148 -7.10 7.54 -6.87
CA SER A 148 -5.99 7.17 -7.74
C SER A 148 -6.13 5.76 -8.33
N LYS A 149 -6.83 4.86 -7.64
CA LYS A 149 -7.08 3.50 -8.13
C LYS A 149 -8.30 3.43 -9.05
N ALA A 150 -9.34 4.18 -8.76
CA ALA A 150 -10.56 4.23 -9.59
C ALA A 150 -10.30 4.85 -10.98
N GLY A 151 -9.38 5.81 -11.10
CA GLY A 151 -9.00 6.42 -12.38
C GLY A 151 -8.03 5.59 -13.22
N SER A 152 -7.54 4.45 -12.70
CA SER A 152 -6.59 3.57 -13.40
C SER A 152 -7.21 2.23 -13.88
N SER A 153 -8.54 2.10 -13.77
CA SER A 153 -9.31 0.90 -14.18
C SER A 153 -9.90 1.01 -15.56
#